data_7c1f248a3d94d1a79ffed14b1d01ea06
#
_entry.id   7c1f248a3d94d1a79ffed14b1d01ea06
#
_cell.length_a   1.000
_cell.length_b   1.000
_cell.length_c   1.000
_cell.angle_alpha   90.00
_cell.angle_beta   90.00
_cell.angle_gamma   90.00
#
_symmetry.space_group_name_H-M   'P 1'
#
loop_
_entity.id
_entity.type
_entity.pdbx_description
1 polymer ?
#
loop_
_entity_poly.entity_id
_entity_poly.type
_entity_poly.pdbx_seq_one_letter_code
_entity_poly.pdbx_strand_id
1 'polypeptide(L)'
;MKKLFLIFTLLTSAAIAYGERAEIIVSPTYVNQKKENGSKVGKYALGSGVKISTEAISSFGDGSNTVVGAGIGVAYNSLKVKGNGVKSDSGNLVSVPLYLIFGTGTDNGIYTKLSAGFAVRNGSVKWTDNNGGSGKIKARPLTGYAAFGIGVRKDRFSIGVSASTSTKAKRTYSSPTKHYRDNIMLSGAAISLDFGYALKYE
;
A
#
# COMPACT_ATOMS: atom_id res chain seq x y z
N MET A 1 5.81 0.87 -18.65
CA MET A 1 4.46 0.35 -18.34
C MET A 1 4.21 -1.04 -18.94
N LYS A 2 4.44 -1.29 -20.26
CA LYS A 2 4.20 -2.61 -20.89
C LYS A 2 4.94 -3.78 -20.21
N LYS A 3 6.22 -3.62 -19.85
CA LYS A 3 7.01 -4.66 -19.15
C LYS A 3 6.47 -4.96 -17.75
N LEU A 4 5.99 -3.94 -17.03
CA LEU A 4 5.42 -4.11 -15.69
C LEU A 4 4.09 -4.88 -15.76
N PHE A 5 3.27 -4.58 -16.77
CA PHE A 5 2.01 -5.30 -17.01
C PHE A 5 2.25 -6.77 -17.37
N LEU A 6 3.27 -7.06 -18.20
CA LEU A 6 3.65 -8.43 -18.55
C LEU A 6 4.11 -9.23 -17.31
N ILE A 7 4.96 -8.64 -16.47
CA ILE A 7 5.39 -9.26 -15.21
C ILE A 7 4.20 -9.50 -14.28
N PHE A 8 3.27 -8.56 -14.19
CA PHE A 8 2.05 -8.70 -13.41
C PHE A 8 1.22 -9.90 -13.92
N THR A 9 1.00 -9.97 -15.22
CA THR A 9 0.22 -11.08 -15.84
C THR A 9 0.88 -12.43 -15.62
N LEU A 10 2.20 -12.53 -15.78
CA LEU A 10 2.95 -13.77 -15.57
C LEU A 10 2.91 -14.22 -14.10
N LEU A 11 3.12 -13.31 -13.16
CA LEU A 11 3.07 -13.64 -11.73
C LEU A 11 1.65 -14.03 -11.27
N THR A 12 0.62 -13.35 -11.78
CA THR A 12 -0.76 -13.73 -11.47
C THR A 12 -1.13 -15.08 -12.06
N SER A 13 -0.70 -15.37 -13.31
CA SER A 13 -0.94 -16.66 -13.93
C SER A 13 -0.24 -17.81 -13.20
N ALA A 14 1.03 -17.61 -12.80
CA ALA A 14 1.76 -18.61 -12.01
C ALA A 14 1.10 -18.82 -10.64
N ALA A 15 0.71 -17.74 -9.95
CA ALA A 15 0.05 -17.83 -8.67
C ALA A 15 -1.29 -18.60 -8.75
N ILE A 16 -2.09 -18.34 -9.79
CA ILE A 16 -3.36 -19.05 -10.01
C ILE A 16 -3.10 -20.55 -10.31
N ALA A 17 -2.01 -20.87 -11.02
CA ALA A 17 -1.70 -22.26 -11.39
C ALA A 17 -1.27 -23.11 -10.18
N TYR A 18 -0.54 -22.54 -9.25
CA TYR A 18 0.09 -23.28 -8.13
C TYR A 18 -0.60 -23.12 -6.79
N GLY A 19 -1.48 -22.11 -6.60
CA GLY A 19 -2.20 -21.91 -5.36
C GLY A 19 -3.45 -22.78 -5.25
N GLU A 20 -3.78 -23.24 -4.05
CA GLU A 20 -5.06 -23.87 -3.73
C GLU A 20 -6.18 -22.84 -3.81
N ARG A 21 -5.88 -21.61 -3.40
CA ARG A 21 -6.79 -20.49 -3.50
C ARG A 21 -6.10 -19.28 -4.14
N ALA A 22 -6.73 -18.72 -5.17
CA ALA A 22 -6.29 -17.48 -5.80
C ALA A 22 -7.39 -16.43 -5.76
N GLU A 23 -7.13 -15.29 -5.16
CA GLU A 23 -8.10 -14.21 -4.95
C GLU A 23 -7.71 -12.93 -5.67
N ILE A 24 -8.72 -12.23 -6.22
CA ILE A 24 -8.62 -10.79 -6.50
C ILE A 24 -9.19 -10.04 -5.32
N ILE A 25 -8.45 -9.08 -4.78
CA ILE A 25 -8.84 -8.29 -3.62
C ILE A 25 -8.88 -6.81 -4.00
N VAL A 26 -10.01 -6.17 -3.73
CA VAL A 26 -10.18 -4.72 -3.85
C VAL A 26 -10.21 -4.13 -2.45
N SER A 27 -9.32 -3.19 -2.18
CA SER A 27 -9.09 -2.62 -0.85
C SER A 27 -9.18 -1.10 -0.89
N PRO A 28 -10.37 -0.51 -0.65
CA PRO A 28 -10.46 0.89 -0.26
C PRO A 28 -9.55 1.15 0.95
N THR A 29 -8.70 2.16 0.84
CA THR A 29 -7.65 2.43 1.82
C THR A 29 -7.86 3.80 2.45
N TYR A 30 -7.83 3.86 3.76
CA TYR A 30 -7.79 5.08 4.55
C TYR A 30 -6.43 5.21 5.24
N VAL A 31 -5.82 6.37 5.10
CA VAL A 31 -4.53 6.64 5.72
C VAL A 31 -4.68 7.61 6.87
N ASN A 32 -4.38 7.15 8.07
CA ASN A 32 -4.38 7.99 9.25
C ASN A 32 -3.15 8.93 9.23
N GLN A 33 -3.40 10.22 9.37
CA GLN A 33 -2.37 11.26 9.32
C GLN A 33 -1.75 11.44 10.71
N LYS A 34 -0.51 11.02 10.89
CA LYS A 34 0.21 11.31 12.12
C LYS A 34 0.81 12.74 12.05
N LYS A 35 0.54 13.52 13.08
CA LYS A 35 1.13 14.85 13.26
C LYS A 35 2.63 14.68 13.55
N GLU A 36 3.51 15.13 12.68
CA GLU A 36 4.94 15.20 12.98
C GLU A 36 5.19 16.42 13.89
N ASN A 37 5.58 16.20 15.14
CA ASN A 37 5.89 17.25 16.08
C ASN A 37 7.18 17.97 15.66
N GLY A 38 7.11 19.29 15.48
CA GLY A 38 8.28 20.16 15.33
C GLY A 38 8.54 20.77 13.96
N SER A 39 7.85 20.39 12.89
CA SER A 39 8.00 21.03 11.59
C SER A 39 7.07 22.23 11.46
N LYS A 40 7.62 23.44 11.24
CA LYS A 40 6.86 24.65 10.91
C LYS A 40 6.14 24.56 9.55
N VAL A 41 6.41 23.53 8.77
CA VAL A 41 5.92 23.36 7.40
C VAL A 41 5.06 22.10 7.34
N GLY A 42 3.76 22.30 7.36
CA GLY A 42 2.72 21.41 6.88
C GLY A 42 2.64 19.96 7.40
N LYS A 43 1.44 19.49 7.63
CA LYS A 43 1.15 18.06 7.82
C LYS A 43 1.13 17.37 6.45
N TYR A 44 1.95 16.35 6.26
CA TYR A 44 1.88 15.52 5.06
C TYR A 44 0.78 14.49 5.21
N ALA A 45 -0.01 14.33 4.17
CA ALA A 45 -1.11 13.39 4.16
C ALA A 45 -1.06 12.54 2.90
N LEU A 46 -0.91 11.23 3.07
CA LEU A 46 -1.54 10.33 2.13
C LEU A 46 -3.05 10.43 2.35
N GLY A 47 -3.82 10.70 1.30
CA GLY A 47 -5.27 10.66 1.35
C GLY A 47 -5.79 9.24 1.16
N SER A 48 -7.12 9.13 1.13
CA SER A 48 -7.80 7.89 0.75
C SER A 48 -7.36 7.42 -0.64
N GLY A 49 -7.43 6.13 -0.83
CA GLY A 49 -7.04 5.47 -2.07
C GLY A 49 -7.72 4.15 -2.26
N VAL A 50 -7.26 3.41 -3.25
CA VAL A 50 -7.71 2.05 -3.54
C VAL A 50 -6.50 1.20 -3.91
N LYS A 51 -6.48 -0.04 -3.44
CA LYS A 51 -5.54 -1.08 -3.86
C LYS A 51 -6.34 -2.19 -4.53
N ILE A 52 -5.84 -2.70 -5.65
CA ILE A 52 -6.29 -3.94 -6.27
C ILE A 52 -5.10 -4.88 -6.24
N SER A 53 -5.28 -6.07 -5.71
CA SER A 53 -4.22 -7.08 -5.63
C SER A 53 -4.74 -8.46 -6.00
N THR A 54 -3.83 -9.31 -6.45
CA THR A 54 -4.04 -10.73 -6.61
C THR A 54 -3.15 -11.43 -5.61
N GLU A 55 -3.72 -12.36 -4.86
CA GLU A 55 -3.03 -13.20 -3.88
C GLU A 55 -3.27 -14.66 -4.23
N ALA A 56 -2.24 -15.48 -4.13
CA ALA A 56 -2.34 -16.93 -4.20
C ALA A 56 -1.77 -17.53 -2.93
N ILE A 57 -2.50 -18.43 -2.33
CA ILE A 57 -2.15 -19.07 -1.07
C ILE A 57 -2.34 -20.58 -1.19
N SER A 58 -1.55 -21.32 -0.44
CA SER A 58 -1.65 -22.77 -0.27
C SER A 58 -1.44 -23.15 1.19
N SER A 59 -1.99 -24.26 1.60
CA SER A 59 -1.74 -24.83 2.92
C SER A 59 -0.28 -25.23 3.08
N PHE A 60 0.26 -25.04 4.26
CA PHE A 60 1.62 -25.47 4.61
C PHE A 60 1.58 -26.88 5.22
N GLY A 61 1.45 -27.89 4.35
CA GLY A 61 1.32 -29.32 4.71
C GLY A 61 -0.12 -29.77 4.88
N ASP A 62 -0.32 -31.08 4.76
CA ASP A 62 -1.63 -31.72 4.80
C ASP A 62 -2.31 -31.50 6.16
N GLY A 63 -3.55 -31.02 6.13
CA GLY A 63 -4.36 -30.73 7.32
C GLY A 63 -3.90 -29.53 8.15
N SER A 64 -2.93 -28.74 7.68
CA SER A 64 -2.47 -27.54 8.37
C SER A 64 -3.40 -26.36 8.10
N ASN A 65 -3.78 -25.64 9.14
CA ASN A 65 -4.46 -24.36 9.01
C ASN A 65 -3.50 -23.20 8.68
N THR A 66 -2.19 -23.49 8.65
CA THR A 66 -1.17 -22.49 8.27
C THR A 66 -1.11 -22.36 6.77
N VAL A 67 -1.07 -21.14 6.27
CA VAL A 67 -0.98 -20.86 4.84
C VAL A 67 0.26 -20.07 4.52
N VAL A 68 0.81 -20.33 3.33
CA VAL A 68 1.88 -19.56 2.70
C VAL A 68 1.43 -19.12 1.32
N GLY A 69 1.97 -18.02 0.85
CA GLY A 69 1.59 -17.54 -0.46
C GLY A 69 2.36 -16.32 -0.92
N ALA A 70 1.91 -15.77 -2.02
CA ALA A 70 2.45 -14.55 -2.60
C ALA A 70 1.34 -13.65 -3.13
N GLY A 71 1.62 -12.37 -3.18
CA GLY A 71 0.69 -11.39 -3.71
C GLY A 71 1.40 -10.26 -4.45
N ILE A 72 0.67 -9.70 -5.41
CA ILE A 72 1.07 -8.50 -6.13
C ILE A 72 -0.15 -7.61 -6.29
N GLY A 73 0.05 -6.30 -6.28
CA GLY A 73 -1.05 -5.36 -6.42
C GLY A 73 -0.65 -4.05 -7.08
N VAL A 74 -1.65 -3.22 -7.30
CA VAL A 74 -1.49 -1.82 -7.66
C VAL A 74 -2.32 -1.01 -6.69
N ALA A 75 -1.71 -0.03 -6.04
CA ALA A 75 -2.40 0.90 -5.16
C ALA A 75 -2.26 2.33 -5.68
N TYR A 76 -3.36 3.04 -5.64
CA TYR A 76 -3.45 4.46 -5.98
C TYR A 76 -3.94 5.23 -4.75
N ASN A 77 -3.17 6.23 -4.32
CA ASN A 77 -3.53 7.08 -3.20
C ASN A 77 -3.38 8.56 -3.58
N SER A 78 -4.27 9.40 -3.10
CA SER A 78 -4.10 10.84 -3.18
C SER A 78 -2.99 11.29 -2.22
N LEU A 79 -2.20 12.27 -2.62
CA LEU A 79 -1.13 12.85 -1.82
C LEU A 79 -1.35 14.35 -1.69
N LYS A 80 -1.48 14.85 -0.46
CA LYS A 80 -1.72 16.27 -0.18
C LYS A 80 -0.79 16.75 0.95
N VAL A 81 -0.41 18.01 0.89
CA VAL A 81 0.28 18.71 1.98
C VAL A 81 -0.75 19.62 2.65
N LYS A 82 -0.90 19.51 3.97
CA LYS A 82 -1.81 20.37 4.74
C LYS A 82 -1.00 21.18 5.75
N GLY A 83 -1.28 22.47 5.87
CA GLY A 83 -0.67 23.36 6.86
C GLY A 83 -1.34 24.73 6.83
N ASN A 84 -1.18 25.50 7.91
CA ASN A 84 -1.64 26.88 7.92
C ASN A 84 -0.80 27.69 6.92
N GLY A 85 -1.48 28.36 5.98
CA GLY A 85 -0.80 29.13 4.94
C GLY A 85 -0.08 28.30 3.87
N VAL A 86 -0.37 27.00 3.77
CA VAL A 86 0.19 26.13 2.72
C VAL A 86 -0.87 25.85 1.66
N LYS A 87 -0.55 26.16 0.41
CA LYS A 87 -1.30 25.73 -0.78
C LYS A 87 -0.61 24.51 -1.38
N SER A 88 -1.32 23.43 -1.56
CA SER A 88 -0.81 22.20 -2.14
C SER A 88 -1.53 21.87 -3.43
N ASP A 89 -0.75 21.50 -4.44
CA ASP A 89 -1.31 20.87 -5.63
C ASP A 89 -1.89 19.48 -5.28
N SER A 90 -2.74 18.98 -6.14
CA SER A 90 -3.17 17.57 -6.05
C SER A 90 -2.04 16.69 -6.57
N GLY A 91 -1.53 15.85 -5.68
CA GLY A 91 -0.52 14.85 -6.01
C GLY A 91 -1.10 13.44 -5.89
N ASN A 92 -0.48 12.52 -6.58
CA ASN A 92 -0.86 11.11 -6.57
C ASN A 92 0.34 10.23 -6.22
N LEU A 93 0.07 9.14 -5.54
CA LEU A 93 1.02 8.08 -5.28
C LEU A 93 0.50 6.78 -5.87
N VAL A 94 1.22 6.24 -6.84
CA VAL A 94 1.02 4.89 -7.36
C VAL A 94 2.05 3.99 -6.72
N SER A 95 1.65 2.84 -6.22
CA SER A 95 2.57 1.83 -5.71
C SER A 95 2.20 0.43 -6.19
N VAL A 96 3.23 -0.36 -6.46
CA VAL A 96 3.11 -1.77 -6.88
C VAL A 96 3.81 -2.60 -5.80
N PRO A 97 3.08 -3.09 -4.77
CA PRO A 97 3.62 -4.01 -3.79
C PRO A 97 3.75 -5.42 -4.38
N LEU A 98 4.86 -6.07 -4.05
CA LEU A 98 5.12 -7.49 -4.26
C LEU A 98 5.51 -8.07 -2.90
N TYR A 99 4.84 -9.13 -2.45
CA TYR A 99 4.98 -9.62 -1.09
C TYR A 99 4.71 -11.11 -0.97
N LEU A 100 5.32 -11.71 0.04
CA LEU A 100 5.01 -13.05 0.52
C LEU A 100 3.92 -12.94 1.59
N ILE A 101 3.14 -14.00 1.73
CA ILE A 101 2.04 -14.13 2.68
C ILE A 101 2.34 -15.29 3.60
N PHE A 102 2.10 -15.09 4.88
CA PHE A 102 2.10 -16.12 5.91
C PHE A 102 0.89 -15.89 6.81
N GLY A 103 0.11 -16.92 7.09
CA GLY A 103 -1.11 -16.74 7.85
C GLY A 103 -1.84 -18.02 8.20
N THR A 104 -3.14 -17.89 8.41
CA THR A 104 -4.03 -19.02 8.73
C THR A 104 -5.32 -18.92 7.91
N GLY A 105 -5.99 -20.05 7.71
CA GLY A 105 -7.32 -20.16 7.09
C GLY A 105 -7.27 -20.12 5.57
N THR A 106 -7.33 -21.28 4.92
CA THR A 106 -7.51 -21.43 3.46
C THR A 106 -8.99 -21.38 3.09
N ASP A 107 -9.82 -22.02 3.89
CA ASP A 107 -11.21 -22.34 3.63
C ASP A 107 -12.19 -21.36 4.30
N ASN A 108 -13.43 -21.82 4.45
CA ASN A 108 -14.46 -21.06 5.14
C ASN A 108 -14.09 -20.80 6.60
N GLY A 109 -14.26 -19.58 7.05
CA GLY A 109 -14.00 -19.16 8.41
C GLY A 109 -13.08 -17.96 8.55
N ILE A 110 -12.53 -17.81 9.75
CA ILE A 110 -11.64 -16.70 10.06
C ILE A 110 -10.26 -16.97 9.46
N TYR A 111 -9.70 -15.95 8.79
CA TYR A 111 -8.32 -15.98 8.34
C TYR A 111 -7.50 -14.84 8.96
N THR A 112 -6.21 -15.07 9.09
CA THR A 112 -5.22 -14.02 9.38
C THR A 112 -4.13 -14.07 8.33
N LYS A 113 -3.54 -12.91 8.00
CA LYS A 113 -2.39 -12.84 7.09
C LYS A 113 -1.39 -11.80 7.53
N LEU A 114 -0.12 -12.18 7.50
CA LEU A 114 1.03 -11.31 7.57
C LEU A 114 1.66 -11.26 6.18
N SER A 115 1.89 -10.06 5.66
CA SER A 115 2.49 -9.86 4.35
C SER A 115 3.79 -9.09 4.50
N ALA A 116 4.86 -9.53 3.84
CA ALA A 116 6.15 -8.86 3.85
C ALA A 116 6.80 -8.89 2.47
N GLY A 117 7.41 -7.78 2.08
CA GLY A 117 8.03 -7.65 0.76
C GLY A 117 8.50 -6.23 0.46
N PHE A 118 8.35 -5.81 -0.77
CA PHE A 118 8.72 -4.47 -1.21
C PHE A 118 7.65 -3.88 -2.13
N ALA A 119 7.69 -2.54 -2.27
CA ALA A 119 6.81 -1.83 -3.19
C ALA A 119 7.62 -0.88 -4.07
N VAL A 120 7.37 -0.95 -5.37
CA VAL A 120 7.83 0.06 -6.33
C VAL A 120 6.83 1.19 -6.34
N ARG A 121 7.30 2.43 -6.21
CA ARG A 121 6.44 3.61 -6.03
C ARG A 121 6.82 4.74 -6.96
N ASN A 122 5.80 5.43 -7.44
CA ASN A 122 5.95 6.67 -8.19
C ASN A 122 4.88 7.68 -7.75
N GLY A 123 5.29 8.91 -7.52
CA GLY A 123 4.38 9.97 -7.16
C GLY A 123 5.08 11.16 -6.55
N SER A 124 4.48 12.33 -6.70
CA SER A 124 4.96 13.55 -6.07
C SER A 124 3.83 14.55 -5.89
N VAL A 125 4.02 15.47 -4.95
CA VAL A 125 3.17 16.63 -4.75
C VAL A 125 4.04 17.87 -4.58
N LYS A 126 3.62 18.99 -5.17
CA LYS A 126 4.22 20.31 -4.97
C LYS A 126 3.34 21.11 -4.01
N TRP A 127 3.96 22.04 -3.32
CA TRP A 127 3.27 22.94 -2.41
C TRP A 127 4.01 24.27 -2.31
N THR A 128 3.28 25.33 -1.94
CA THR A 128 3.82 26.67 -1.68
C THR A 128 3.32 27.16 -0.32
N ASP A 129 4.11 27.98 0.35
CA ASP A 129 3.69 28.66 1.58
C ASP A 129 3.45 30.15 1.35
N ASN A 130 2.83 30.82 2.33
CA ASN A 130 2.52 32.24 2.26
C ASN A 130 3.77 33.16 2.29
N ASN A 131 4.94 32.60 2.57
CA ASN A 131 6.21 33.33 2.63
C ASN A 131 7.03 33.21 1.34
N GLY A 132 6.39 32.77 0.25
CA GLY A 132 7.04 32.58 -1.06
C GLY A 132 7.94 31.34 -1.14
N GLY A 133 7.93 30.49 -0.10
CA GLY A 133 8.62 29.20 -0.13
C GLY A 133 7.86 28.19 -0.97
N SER A 134 8.59 27.34 -1.64
CA SER A 134 8.04 26.22 -2.41
C SER A 134 8.67 24.90 -2.02
N GLY A 135 7.94 23.83 -2.13
CA GLY A 135 8.46 22.52 -1.81
C GLY A 135 7.89 21.42 -2.69
N LYS A 136 8.59 20.30 -2.68
CA LYS A 136 8.18 19.08 -3.39
C LYS A 136 8.43 17.88 -2.49
N ILE A 137 7.43 17.02 -2.43
CA ILE A 137 7.55 15.69 -1.84
C ILE A 137 7.53 14.68 -2.97
N LYS A 138 8.52 13.80 -3.01
CA LYS A 138 8.62 12.71 -4.00
C LYS A 138 8.74 11.38 -3.27
N ALA A 139 7.91 10.41 -3.63
CA ALA A 139 8.00 9.07 -3.11
C ALA A 139 9.36 8.44 -3.44
N ARG A 140 9.89 7.60 -2.54
CA ARG A 140 11.04 6.76 -2.86
C ARG A 140 10.61 5.66 -3.81
N PRO A 141 11.39 5.40 -4.88
CA PRO A 141 11.00 4.42 -5.90
C PRO A 141 10.85 3.00 -5.34
N LEU A 142 11.69 2.62 -4.37
CA LEU A 142 11.66 1.31 -3.74
C LEU A 142 11.61 1.47 -2.22
N THR A 143 10.68 0.75 -1.58
CA THR A 143 10.52 0.74 -0.12
C THR A 143 10.09 -0.64 0.35
N GLY A 144 10.42 -1.00 1.59
CA GLY A 144 9.86 -2.17 2.25
C GLY A 144 8.33 -2.05 2.35
N TYR A 145 7.67 -3.20 2.28
CA TYR A 145 6.23 -3.35 2.46
C TYR A 145 5.99 -4.40 3.56
N ALA A 146 5.12 -4.11 4.50
CA ALA A 146 4.58 -5.08 5.43
C ALA A 146 3.13 -4.74 5.72
N ALA A 147 2.30 -5.76 5.87
CA ALA A 147 0.90 -5.60 6.22
C ALA A 147 0.43 -6.76 7.09
N PHE A 148 -0.53 -6.47 7.97
CA PHE A 148 -1.25 -7.47 8.73
C PHE A 148 -2.73 -7.35 8.40
N GLY A 149 -3.42 -8.47 8.20
CA GLY A 149 -4.84 -8.53 7.90
C GLY A 149 -5.55 -9.63 8.67
N ILE A 150 -6.83 -9.40 8.93
CA ILE A 150 -7.76 -10.36 9.51
C ILE A 150 -9.10 -10.23 8.81
N GLY A 151 -9.79 -11.35 8.63
CA GLY A 151 -11.10 -11.34 7.99
C GLY A 151 -11.80 -12.68 8.04
N VAL A 152 -12.85 -12.79 7.26
CA VAL A 152 -13.65 -14.00 7.11
C VAL A 152 -13.72 -14.38 5.65
N ARG A 153 -13.63 -15.67 5.37
CA ARG A 153 -13.85 -16.29 4.06
C ARG A 153 -15.14 -17.12 4.12
N LYS A 154 -15.91 -17.03 3.05
CA LYS A 154 -17.06 -17.89 2.81
C LYS A 154 -17.12 -18.21 1.33
N ASP A 155 -16.92 -19.47 0.97
CA ASP A 155 -16.87 -19.93 -0.40
C ASP A 155 -15.85 -19.10 -1.23
N ARG A 156 -16.33 -18.45 -2.28
CA ARG A 156 -15.48 -17.60 -3.14
C ARG A 156 -15.27 -16.19 -2.61
N PHE A 157 -15.96 -15.77 -1.55
CA PHE A 157 -15.89 -14.41 -1.06
C PHE A 157 -15.01 -14.30 0.19
N SER A 158 -14.33 -13.18 0.32
CA SER A 158 -13.66 -12.79 1.55
C SER A 158 -13.91 -11.32 1.87
N ILE A 159 -14.02 -11.03 3.17
CA ILE A 159 -14.07 -9.67 3.68
C ILE A 159 -13.14 -9.56 4.88
N GLY A 160 -12.37 -8.49 4.94
CA GLY A 160 -11.41 -8.30 6.02
C GLY A 160 -10.98 -6.86 6.19
N VAL A 161 -10.14 -6.67 7.19
CA VAL A 161 -9.47 -5.41 7.47
C VAL A 161 -7.97 -5.66 7.48
N SER A 162 -7.21 -4.77 6.86
CA SER A 162 -5.75 -4.84 6.90
C SER A 162 -5.12 -3.50 7.26
N ALA A 163 -3.96 -3.58 7.91
CA ALA A 163 -3.10 -2.44 8.19
C ALA A 163 -1.74 -2.65 7.51
N SER A 164 -1.25 -1.62 6.82
CA SER A 164 0.04 -1.70 6.12
C SER A 164 1.00 -0.60 6.55
N THR A 165 2.29 -0.80 6.27
CA THR A 165 3.36 0.13 6.65
C THR A 165 3.28 1.46 5.91
N SER A 166 3.79 2.49 6.57
CA SER A 166 3.92 3.83 6.03
C SER A 166 4.98 3.92 4.92
N THR A 167 4.84 4.94 4.09
CA THR A 167 5.71 5.21 2.95
C THR A 167 6.79 6.23 3.30
N LYS A 168 8.05 5.93 2.97
CA LYS A 168 9.14 6.90 2.99
C LYS A 168 9.14 7.78 1.74
N ALA A 169 9.46 9.06 1.89
CA ALA A 169 9.57 10.02 0.80
C ALA A 169 10.77 10.95 0.99
N LYS A 170 11.16 11.64 -0.08
CA LYS A 170 12.10 12.75 -0.04
C LYS A 170 11.32 14.05 -0.10
N ARG A 171 11.64 14.97 0.81
CA ARG A 171 11.14 16.34 0.80
C ARG A 171 12.26 17.27 0.36
N THR A 172 11.94 18.20 -0.53
CA THR A 172 12.78 19.35 -0.86
C THR A 172 12.01 20.61 -0.56
N TYR A 173 12.68 21.61 -0.01
CA TYR A 173 12.11 22.92 0.25
C TYR A 173 13.09 23.99 -0.18
N SER A 174 12.57 25.05 -0.76
CA SER A 174 13.33 26.20 -1.21
C SER A 174 12.55 27.49 -0.90
N SER A 175 13.19 28.41 -0.20
CA SER A 175 12.71 29.76 0.02
C SER A 175 13.87 30.75 -0.18
N PRO A 176 13.63 32.07 -0.23
CA PRO A 176 14.70 33.06 -0.36
C PRO A 176 15.79 32.94 0.70
N THR A 177 15.46 32.41 1.88
CA THR A 177 16.39 32.33 3.02
C THR A 177 16.79 30.92 3.44
N LYS A 178 16.13 29.86 2.92
CA LYS A 178 16.36 28.47 3.36
C LYS A 178 16.19 27.47 2.25
N HIS A 179 17.18 26.58 2.13
CA HIS A 179 17.10 25.40 1.27
C HIS A 179 17.42 24.16 2.11
N TYR A 180 16.55 23.15 2.07
CA TYR A 180 16.85 21.89 2.71
C TYR A 180 16.24 20.69 1.96
N ARG A 181 16.86 19.54 2.18
CA ARG A 181 16.44 18.26 1.64
C ARG A 181 16.55 17.20 2.71
N ASP A 182 15.45 16.56 3.03
CA ASP A 182 15.38 15.54 4.07
C ASP A 182 14.56 14.33 3.64
N ASN A 183 14.60 13.29 4.46
CA ASN A 183 13.77 12.12 4.32
C ASN A 183 12.66 12.18 5.35
N ILE A 184 11.45 12.00 4.88
CA ILE A 184 10.26 12.02 5.72
C ILE A 184 9.48 10.72 5.63
N MET A 185 8.69 10.43 6.64
CA MET A 185 7.67 9.40 6.61
C MET A 185 6.36 10.04 6.13
N LEU A 186 5.80 9.53 5.06
CA LEU A 186 4.47 9.93 4.63
C LEU A 186 3.45 9.15 5.43
N SER A 187 3.03 9.66 6.57
CA SER A 187 1.98 9.12 7.43
C SER A 187 2.30 7.87 8.27
N GLY A 188 1.36 7.54 9.16
CA GLY A 188 1.28 6.30 9.92
C GLY A 188 0.77 5.11 9.09
N ALA A 189 0.24 4.08 9.74
CA ALA A 189 -0.32 2.91 9.09
C ALA A 189 -1.51 3.26 8.19
N ALA A 190 -1.56 2.68 7.00
CA ALA A 190 -2.74 2.69 6.16
C ALA A 190 -3.67 1.56 6.60
N ILE A 191 -4.94 1.86 6.80
CA ILE A 191 -5.98 0.88 7.10
C ILE A 191 -6.82 0.69 5.84
N SER A 192 -7.09 -0.57 5.49
CA SER A 192 -7.89 -0.94 4.33
C SER A 192 -9.02 -1.87 4.74
N LEU A 193 -10.14 -1.74 4.07
CA LEU A 193 -11.20 -2.73 4.07
C LEU A 193 -11.00 -3.60 2.83
N ASP A 194 -10.81 -4.90 3.01
CA ASP A 194 -10.47 -5.83 1.94
C ASP A 194 -11.71 -6.61 1.51
N PHE A 195 -12.01 -6.60 0.21
CA PHE A 195 -13.06 -7.41 -0.42
C PHE A 195 -12.41 -8.32 -1.44
N GLY A 196 -12.47 -9.62 -1.22
CA GLY A 196 -11.85 -10.61 -2.08
C GLY A 196 -12.87 -11.49 -2.78
N TYR A 197 -12.48 -11.93 -3.99
CA TYR A 197 -13.18 -12.94 -4.77
C TYR A 197 -12.20 -13.99 -5.27
N ALA A 198 -12.43 -15.26 -4.95
CA ALA A 198 -11.60 -16.36 -5.38
C ALA A 198 -11.88 -16.72 -6.84
N LEU A 199 -10.83 -16.65 -7.66
CA LEU A 199 -10.83 -17.14 -9.03
C LEU A 199 -10.66 -18.66 -9.07
N LYS A 200 -9.77 -19.18 -8.21
CA LYS A 200 -9.56 -20.60 -7.94
C LYS A 200 -9.85 -20.85 -6.46
N TYR A 201 -10.52 -21.96 -6.17
CA TYR A 201 -10.91 -22.39 -4.85
C TYR A 201 -11.09 -23.91 -4.88
N GLU A 202 -10.22 -24.62 -4.20
CA GLU A 202 -10.19 -26.09 -4.03
C GLU A 202 -10.45 -26.42 -2.58
#